data_a9d7593a3077a9f6c9ab774fc4a8e306
#
_entry.id   a9d7593a3077a9f6c9ab774fc4a8e306
#
_cell.length_a   1.000
_cell.length_b   1.000
_cell.length_c   1.000
_cell.angle_alpha   90.00
_cell.angle_beta   90.00
_cell.angle_gamma   90.00
#
_symmetry.space_group_name_H-M   'P 1'
#
loop_
_entity.id
_entity.type
_entity.pdbx_description
1 polymer ?
#
loop_
_entity_poly.entity_id
_entity_poly.type
_entity_poly.pdbx_seq_one_letter_code
_entity_poly.pdbx_strand_id
1 'polypeptide(L)'
;MTHTIQAVLASLEAYAEEHSVPIIRKSERKALTEAARKASPARILEVGTAIGYSSLLLLHEFPEVHIDTIEVDEQRYRIAEEAVEKAGVSHRWHGHLGDAARRCES
;
A
#
# COMPACT_ATOMS: atom_id res chain seq x y z
N MET A 1 9.93 15.39 9.82
CA MET A 1 10.47 15.46 8.43
C MET A 1 9.91 14.32 7.59
N THR A 2 9.41 14.64 6.41
CA THR A 2 8.83 13.64 5.51
C THR A 2 9.93 12.99 4.66
N HIS A 3 9.90 11.67 4.56
CA HIS A 3 10.80 10.91 3.69
C HIS A 3 10.20 10.84 2.28
N THR A 4 11.04 10.64 1.26
CA THR A 4 10.52 10.42 -0.09
C THR A 4 9.83 9.05 -0.14
N ILE A 5 8.85 8.91 -1.04
CA ILE A 5 8.19 7.62 -1.23
C ILE A 5 9.19 6.55 -1.62
N GLN A 6 10.14 6.89 -2.48
CA GLN A 6 11.18 5.95 -2.92
C GLN A 6 12.03 5.44 -1.75
N ALA A 7 12.40 6.32 -0.82
CA ALA A 7 13.16 5.93 0.36
C ALA A 7 12.34 4.99 1.26
N VAL A 8 11.06 5.27 1.42
CA VAL A 8 10.18 4.41 2.22
C VAL A 8 9.97 3.06 1.54
N LEU A 9 9.80 3.04 0.21
CA LEU A 9 9.71 1.79 -0.54
C LEU A 9 10.95 0.93 -0.36
N ALA A 10 12.14 1.54 -0.41
CA ALA A 10 13.40 0.82 -0.19
C ALA A 10 13.47 0.24 1.23
N SER A 11 13.01 0.98 2.22
CA SER A 11 12.95 0.50 3.61
C SER A 11 12.02 -0.70 3.76
N LEU A 12 10.87 -0.68 3.08
CA LEU A 12 9.92 -1.79 3.11
C LEU A 12 10.48 -3.02 2.41
N GLU A 13 11.21 -2.83 1.32
CA GLU A 13 11.88 -3.95 0.63
C GLU A 13 12.88 -4.64 1.55
N ALA A 14 13.67 -3.86 2.28
CA ALA A 14 14.64 -4.38 3.24
C ALA A 14 13.93 -5.11 4.40
N TYR A 15 12.87 -4.51 4.91
CA TYR A 15 12.06 -5.13 5.97
C TYR A 15 11.47 -6.46 5.50
N ALA A 16 10.91 -6.49 4.30
CA ALA A 16 10.29 -7.70 3.74
C ALA A 16 11.32 -8.83 3.59
N GLU A 17 12.51 -8.50 3.14
CA GLU A 17 13.58 -9.49 3.01
C GLU A 17 14.03 -10.02 4.37
N GLU A 18 14.24 -9.14 5.32
CA GLU A 18 14.68 -9.51 6.68
C GLU A 18 13.66 -10.38 7.42
N HIS A 19 12.38 -10.08 7.26
CA HIS A 19 11.30 -10.76 7.98
C HIS A 19 10.52 -11.76 7.14
N SER A 20 10.98 -12.04 5.92
CA SER A 20 10.34 -12.98 4.99
C SER A 20 8.86 -12.65 4.74
N VAL A 21 8.56 -11.36 4.59
CA VAL A 21 7.20 -10.91 4.26
C VAL A 21 7.05 -10.86 2.75
N PRO A 22 6.04 -11.54 2.18
CA PRO A 22 5.81 -11.47 0.73
C PRO A 22 5.39 -10.06 0.31
N ILE A 23 6.06 -9.54 -0.70
CA ILE A 23 5.64 -8.31 -1.37
C ILE A 23 5.63 -8.55 -2.86
N ILE A 24 4.98 -7.65 -3.61
CA ILE A 24 4.92 -7.75 -5.06
C ILE A 24 6.34 -7.76 -5.65
N ARG A 25 6.58 -8.68 -6.58
CA ARG A 25 7.89 -8.83 -7.24
C ARG A 25 8.11 -7.70 -8.23
N LYS A 26 9.38 -7.40 -8.52
CA LYS A 26 9.74 -6.38 -9.50
C LYS A 26 9.10 -6.63 -10.87
N SER A 27 9.03 -7.89 -11.29
CA SER A 27 8.40 -8.27 -12.56
C SER A 27 6.89 -8.00 -12.58
N GLU A 28 6.26 -8.02 -11.39
CA GLU A 28 4.82 -7.81 -11.27
C GLU A 28 4.44 -6.35 -11.11
N ARG A 29 5.38 -5.50 -10.68
CA ARG A 29 5.14 -4.05 -10.50
C ARG A 29 4.69 -3.39 -11.78
N LYS A 30 5.37 -3.70 -12.87
CA LYS A 30 5.07 -3.12 -14.18
C LYS A 30 3.67 -3.50 -14.63
N ALA A 31 3.31 -4.78 -14.45
CA ALA A 31 1.99 -5.28 -14.80
C ALA A 31 0.89 -4.59 -13.98
N LEU A 32 1.11 -4.44 -12.67
CA LEU A 32 0.17 -3.76 -11.79
C LEU A 32 -0.01 -2.30 -12.19
N THR A 33 1.10 -1.61 -12.43
CA THR A 33 1.09 -0.19 -12.80
C THR A 33 0.39 0.02 -14.14
N GLU A 34 0.67 -0.83 -15.12
CA GLU A 34 0.02 -0.75 -16.44
C GLU A 34 -1.47 -1.04 -16.37
N ALA A 35 -1.87 -2.04 -15.57
CA ALA A 35 -3.28 -2.37 -15.39
C ALA A 35 -4.04 -1.19 -14.74
N ALA A 36 -3.44 -0.59 -13.72
CA ALA A 36 -4.03 0.57 -13.06
C ALA A 36 -4.11 1.77 -14.01
N ARG A 37 -3.07 1.99 -14.81
CA ARG A 37 -3.05 3.09 -15.78
C ARG A 37 -4.16 2.96 -16.81
N LYS A 38 -4.41 1.75 -17.30
CA LYS A 38 -5.50 1.49 -18.26
C LYS A 38 -6.86 1.74 -17.65
N ALA A 39 -7.04 1.43 -16.38
CA ALA A 39 -8.29 1.65 -15.69
C ALA A 39 -8.51 3.11 -15.32
N SER A 40 -7.44 3.91 -15.26
CA SER A 40 -7.48 5.33 -14.87
C SER A 40 -8.31 5.56 -13.60
N PRO A 41 -8.03 4.83 -12.52
CA PRO A 41 -8.89 4.92 -11.33
C PRO A 41 -8.66 6.23 -10.58
N ALA A 42 -9.76 6.77 -10.02
CA ALA A 42 -9.67 7.84 -9.04
C ALA A 42 -9.47 7.23 -7.65
N ARG A 43 -9.97 6.01 -7.48
CA ARG A 43 -9.97 5.32 -6.21
C ARG A 43 -9.69 3.83 -6.44
N ILE A 44 -8.85 3.25 -5.58
CA ILE A 44 -8.47 1.84 -5.66
C ILE A 44 -8.87 1.16 -4.35
N LEU A 45 -9.47 -0.02 -4.46
CA LEU A 45 -9.73 -0.88 -3.31
C LEU A 45 -8.70 -1.99 -3.27
N GLU A 46 -7.99 -2.10 -2.16
CA GLU A 46 -6.98 -3.12 -1.94
C GLU A 46 -7.38 -4.00 -0.76
N VAL A 47 -7.39 -5.32 -0.97
CA VAL A 47 -7.63 -6.28 0.10
C VAL A 47 -6.32 -6.95 0.44
N GLY A 48 -5.90 -6.82 1.71
CA GLY A 48 -4.59 -7.30 2.13
C GLY A 48 -3.52 -6.24 1.94
N THR A 49 -3.52 -5.25 2.84
CA THR A 49 -2.54 -4.16 2.84
C THR A 49 -1.11 -4.66 3.00
N ALA A 50 -0.94 -5.74 3.77
CA ALA A 50 0.35 -6.22 4.23
C ALA A 50 1.13 -5.06 4.86
N ILE A 51 2.38 -4.84 4.45
CA ILE A 51 3.19 -3.76 5.02
C ILE A 51 3.10 -2.45 4.23
N GLY A 52 2.16 -2.36 3.28
CA GLY A 52 1.89 -1.12 2.56
C GLY A 52 2.71 -0.89 1.30
N TYR A 53 3.48 -1.87 0.88
CA TYR A 53 4.37 -1.71 -0.27
C TYR A 53 3.61 -1.41 -1.56
N SER A 54 2.57 -2.22 -1.87
CA SER A 54 1.75 -2.01 -3.07
C SER A 54 0.98 -0.70 -3.01
N SER A 55 0.46 -0.34 -1.83
CA SER A 55 -0.22 0.95 -1.63
C SER A 55 0.70 2.09 -2.00
N LEU A 56 1.92 2.10 -1.45
CA LEU A 56 2.88 3.18 -1.71
C LEU A 56 3.30 3.24 -3.16
N LEU A 57 3.48 2.07 -3.79
CA LEU A 57 3.83 2.02 -5.20
C LEU A 57 2.77 2.70 -6.06
N LEU A 58 1.50 2.40 -5.80
CA LEU A 58 0.38 3.00 -6.54
C LEU A 58 0.22 4.49 -6.23
N LEU A 59 0.39 4.88 -4.97
CA LEU A 59 0.32 6.29 -4.58
C LEU A 59 1.45 7.11 -5.21
N HIS A 60 2.61 6.49 -5.44
CA HIS A 60 3.73 7.14 -6.10
C HIS A 60 3.47 7.31 -7.61
N GLU A 61 2.98 6.26 -8.27
CA GLU A 61 2.76 6.27 -9.71
C GLU A 61 1.55 7.12 -10.12
N PHE A 62 0.56 7.25 -9.26
CA PHE A 62 -0.70 7.96 -9.56
C PHE A 62 -0.96 9.04 -8.50
N PRO A 63 -0.46 10.28 -8.72
CA PRO A 63 -0.52 11.34 -7.68
C PRO A 63 -1.93 11.74 -7.24
N GLU A 64 -2.94 11.44 -8.05
CA GLU A 64 -4.32 11.82 -7.78
C GLU A 64 -5.15 10.71 -7.14
N VAL A 65 -4.60 9.49 -7.06
CA VAL A 65 -5.39 8.34 -6.63
C VAL A 65 -5.54 8.30 -5.10
N HIS A 66 -6.70 7.81 -4.65
CA HIS A 66 -6.95 7.45 -3.26
C HIS A 66 -7.04 5.94 -3.15
N ILE A 67 -6.50 5.38 -2.08
CA ILE A 67 -6.55 3.94 -1.86
C ILE A 67 -7.34 3.64 -0.58
N ASP A 68 -8.31 2.74 -0.69
CA ASP A 68 -9.00 2.13 0.45
C ASP A 68 -8.43 0.74 0.60
N THR A 69 -7.88 0.42 1.75
CA THR A 69 -7.19 -0.84 1.97
C THR A 69 -7.58 -1.48 3.29
N ILE A 70 -7.67 -2.80 3.31
CA ILE A 70 -8.10 -3.57 4.47
C ILE A 70 -7.04 -4.61 4.82
N GLU A 71 -6.67 -4.69 6.09
CA GLU A 71 -5.71 -5.67 6.60
C GLU A 71 -6.20 -6.26 7.91
N VAL A 72 -6.11 -7.58 8.05
CA VAL A 72 -6.53 -8.27 9.27
C VAL A 72 -5.42 -8.39 10.31
N ASP A 73 -4.17 -8.37 9.86
CA ASP A 73 -3.02 -8.48 10.76
C ASP A 73 -2.64 -7.10 11.30
N GLU A 74 -2.78 -6.92 12.60
CA GLU A 74 -2.55 -5.62 13.23
C GLU A 74 -1.11 -5.15 13.07
N GLN A 75 -0.14 -6.06 13.21
CA GLN A 75 1.27 -5.69 13.09
C GLN A 75 1.59 -5.20 11.69
N ARG A 76 1.14 -5.90 10.66
CA ARG A 76 1.34 -5.49 9.28
C ARG A 76 0.64 -4.18 8.97
N TYR A 77 -0.58 -4.02 9.47
CA TYR A 77 -1.34 -2.79 9.30
C TYR A 77 -0.59 -1.58 9.89
N ARG A 78 -0.04 -1.73 11.11
CA ARG A 78 0.70 -0.64 11.76
C ARG A 78 1.96 -0.27 10.99
N ILE A 79 2.65 -1.26 10.41
CA ILE A 79 3.82 -1.01 9.59
C ILE A 79 3.42 -0.20 8.35
N ALA A 80 2.32 -0.58 7.70
CA ALA A 80 1.81 0.14 6.53
C ALA A 80 1.40 1.56 6.89
N GLU A 81 0.68 1.74 7.99
CA GLU A 81 0.24 3.04 8.46
C GLU A 81 1.42 3.97 8.71
N GLU A 82 2.44 3.47 9.37
CA GLU A 82 3.67 4.22 9.64
C GLU A 82 4.39 4.59 8.33
N ALA A 83 4.44 3.65 7.39
CA ALA A 83 5.11 3.86 6.11
C ALA A 83 4.45 4.99 5.30
N VAL A 84 3.11 4.99 5.19
CA VAL A 84 2.40 6.03 4.44
C VAL A 84 2.52 7.39 5.12
N GLU A 85 2.57 7.40 6.46
CA GLU A 85 2.78 8.64 7.21
C GLU A 85 4.17 9.21 6.94
N LYS A 86 5.21 8.38 6.98
CA LYS A 86 6.58 8.80 6.68
C LYS A 86 6.71 9.33 5.26
N ALA A 87 6.00 8.72 4.32
CA ALA A 87 6.01 9.14 2.92
C ALA A 87 5.17 10.39 2.64
N GLY A 88 4.39 10.85 3.63
CA GLY A 88 3.59 12.06 3.50
C GLY A 88 2.34 11.89 2.64
N VAL A 89 1.82 10.68 2.52
CA VAL A 89 0.67 10.38 1.66
C VAL A 89 -0.53 9.83 2.42
N SER A 90 -0.55 9.99 3.76
CA SER A 90 -1.65 9.51 4.59
C SER A 90 -3.01 10.06 4.17
N HIS A 91 -3.05 11.26 3.63
CA HIS A 91 -4.29 11.90 3.21
C HIS A 91 -4.96 11.22 2.02
N ARG A 92 -4.23 10.37 1.31
CA ARG A 92 -4.76 9.61 0.17
C ARG A 92 -4.84 8.12 0.46
N TRP A 93 -4.48 7.70 1.69
CA TRP A 93 -4.48 6.30 2.10
C TRP A 93 -5.51 6.11 3.21
N HIS A 94 -6.53 5.30 2.93
CA HIS A 94 -7.64 5.07 3.86
C HIS A 94 -7.59 3.62 4.33
N GLY A 95 -6.84 3.39 5.40
CA GLY A 95 -6.62 2.06 5.95
C GLY A 95 -7.72 1.62 6.89
N HIS A 96 -8.01 0.33 6.86
CA HIS A 96 -9.00 -0.28 7.74
C HIS A 96 -8.40 -1.57 8.30
N LEU A 97 -8.33 -1.66 9.62
CA LEU A 97 -7.91 -2.87 10.29
C LEU A 97 -9.14 -3.72 10.54
N GLY A 98 -9.17 -4.95 10.00
CA GLY A 98 -10.29 -5.85 10.20
C GLY A 98 -10.46 -6.83 9.05
N ASP A 99 -11.56 -7.56 9.09
CA ASP A 99 -11.91 -8.56 8.10
C ASP A 99 -12.72 -7.92 6.97
N ALA A 100 -12.27 -8.11 5.73
CA ALA A 100 -12.96 -7.55 4.55
C ALA A 100 -14.42 -7.99 4.45
N ALA A 101 -14.72 -9.25 4.79
CA ALA A 101 -16.08 -9.77 4.75
C ALA A 101 -16.98 -9.04 5.75
N ARG A 102 -16.46 -8.75 6.95
CA ARG A 102 -17.23 -8.00 7.96
C ARG A 102 -17.44 -6.55 7.55
N ARG A 103 -16.46 -5.96 6.91
CA ARG A 103 -16.56 -4.58 6.41
C ARG A 103 -17.61 -4.46 5.32
N CYS A 104 -17.72 -5.47 4.47
CA CYS A 104 -18.72 -5.48 3.41
C CYS A 104 -20.15 -5.62 3.95
N GLU A 105 -20.31 -6.26 5.11
CA GLU A 105 -21.63 -6.45 5.74
C GLU A 105 -22.10 -5.22 6.50
N SER A 106 -21.20 -4.36 6.89
CA SER A 106 -21.55 -3.13 7.60
C SER A 106 -21.82 -1.98 6.63
#